data_9c963e69a4a61583ebc847cf9bc0a7ed
#
_entry.id   9c963e69a4a61583ebc847cf9bc0a7ed
#
_cell.length_a   1.000
_cell.length_b   1.000
_cell.length_c   1.000
_cell.angle_alpha   90.00
_cell.angle_beta   90.00
_cell.angle_gamma   90.00
#
_symmetry.space_group_name_H-M   'P 1'
#
loop_
_entity.id
_entity.type
_entity.pdbx_description
1 polymer ?
#
loop_
_entity_poly.entity_id
_entity_poly.type
_entity_poly.pdbx_seq_one_letter_code
_entity_poly.pdbx_strand_id
1 'polypeptide(L)'
;MSKHFWPDTQRVEHAGFTLDIARSAIRNITYQGAQIIDLLYTAIRPWDWSTLNPGEHSEVVEKSGENCLVSVTDTFAGSMQGKTVITLQPNGKFSVAYTLTGLGKFEIQRWGVCFCLHTGDWMGSTVTASGNTYSLLKEISPRRVIDGVTQGLFPASNDMHFVAPDKRSLKVISTGKVLEAEDQRNWTDNTYKIYSGSLSEPQPFVTSPGSIWSQSVTFEINPPNKQVSDGSKIVVKEIDSLPSIGLQFNTDPLLPLDELNTALFLLDIDHMRINEESLTAQ
;
A
#
# COMPACT_ATOMS: atom_id res chain seq x y z
N MET A 1 13.57 14.82 -17.90
CA MET A 1 12.64 13.68 -17.93
C MET A 1 13.12 12.71 -16.87
N SER A 2 12.45 12.61 -15.71
CA SER A 2 12.78 11.61 -14.70
C SER A 2 12.42 10.24 -15.29
N LYS A 3 13.41 9.37 -15.49
CA LYS A 3 13.14 7.97 -15.80
C LYS A 3 12.45 7.42 -14.56
N HIS A 4 11.17 7.08 -14.66
CA HIS A 4 10.48 6.37 -13.59
C HIS A 4 11.26 5.09 -13.28
N PHE A 5 11.52 4.85 -12.00
CA PHE A 5 12.28 3.69 -11.51
C PHE A 5 11.58 2.34 -11.82
N TRP A 6 10.33 2.41 -12.27
CA TRP A 6 9.50 1.27 -12.66
C TRP A 6 9.21 1.38 -14.17
N PRO A 7 9.87 0.60 -15.03
CA PRO A 7 9.80 0.75 -16.49
C PRO A 7 8.42 0.53 -17.10
N ASP A 8 7.52 -0.19 -16.43
CA ASP A 8 6.22 -0.60 -16.97
C ASP A 8 5.05 0.04 -16.19
N THR A 9 5.10 1.35 -15.96
CA THR A 9 4.04 2.08 -15.26
C THR A 9 3.11 2.77 -16.24
N GLN A 10 1.80 2.47 -16.15
CA GLN A 10 0.76 3.19 -16.88
C GLN A 10 0.12 4.27 -16.02
N ARG A 11 0.14 5.52 -16.47
CA ARG A 11 -0.57 6.62 -15.80
C ARG A 11 -1.99 6.72 -16.30
N VAL A 12 -2.93 6.87 -15.36
CA VAL A 12 -4.34 7.11 -15.61
C VAL A 12 -4.75 8.45 -15.00
N GLU A 13 -5.43 9.27 -15.80
CA GLU A 13 -6.00 10.55 -15.37
C GLU A 13 -7.48 10.58 -15.68
N HIS A 14 -8.32 10.82 -14.67
CA HIS A 14 -9.76 10.89 -14.82
C HIS A 14 -10.44 11.67 -13.70
N ALA A 15 -11.34 12.59 -14.05
CA ALA A 15 -12.21 13.33 -13.12
C ALA A 15 -11.48 13.97 -11.92
N GLY A 16 -10.26 14.47 -12.15
CA GLY A 16 -9.42 15.08 -11.12
C GLY A 16 -8.52 14.08 -10.37
N PHE A 17 -8.67 12.80 -10.61
CA PHE A 17 -7.74 11.76 -10.15
C PHE A 17 -6.55 11.63 -11.09
N THR A 18 -5.38 11.33 -10.49
CA THR A 18 -4.22 10.78 -11.18
C THR A 18 -3.73 9.57 -10.37
N LEU A 19 -3.40 8.49 -11.05
CA LEU A 19 -2.81 7.30 -10.45
C LEU A 19 -1.86 6.60 -11.41
N ASP A 20 -0.93 5.83 -10.87
CA ASP A 20 0.04 5.05 -11.62
C ASP A 20 -0.24 3.55 -11.39
N ILE A 21 -0.50 2.79 -12.47
CA ILE A 21 -0.60 1.34 -12.43
C ILE A 21 0.81 0.77 -12.59
N ALA A 22 1.28 0.04 -11.60
CA ALA A 22 2.58 -0.62 -11.58
C ALA A 22 2.38 -2.10 -11.29
N ARG A 23 2.17 -2.91 -12.31
CA ARG A 23 1.72 -4.29 -12.21
C ARG A 23 0.43 -4.39 -11.35
N SER A 24 0.38 -5.29 -10.39
CA SER A 24 -0.78 -5.49 -9.51
C SER A 24 -0.95 -4.42 -8.42
N ALA A 25 -0.15 -3.35 -8.44
CA ALA A 25 -0.20 -2.27 -7.47
C ALA A 25 -0.59 -0.95 -8.14
N ILE A 26 -1.42 -0.18 -7.48
CA ILE A 26 -1.77 1.19 -7.87
C ILE A 26 -1.03 2.13 -6.94
N ARG A 27 -0.29 3.08 -7.50
CA ARG A 27 0.55 4.02 -6.75
C ARG A 27 0.13 5.46 -6.99
N ASN A 28 0.55 6.31 -6.07
CA ASN A 28 0.46 7.76 -6.23
C ASN A 28 -0.96 8.23 -6.56
N ILE A 29 -1.97 7.70 -5.85
CA ILE A 29 -3.35 8.15 -6.06
C ILE A 29 -3.47 9.57 -5.53
N THR A 30 -3.64 10.51 -6.45
CA THR A 30 -3.88 11.92 -6.14
C THR A 30 -5.30 12.32 -6.52
N TYR A 31 -5.83 13.35 -5.87
CA TYR A 31 -7.07 14.00 -6.26
C TYR A 31 -6.90 15.51 -6.25
N GLN A 32 -7.20 16.16 -7.38
CA GLN A 32 -6.97 17.60 -7.59
C GLN A 32 -5.53 18.05 -7.23
N GLY A 33 -4.55 17.20 -7.53
CA GLY A 33 -3.13 17.44 -7.26
C GLY A 33 -2.66 17.15 -5.84
N ALA A 34 -3.56 16.82 -4.91
CA ALA A 34 -3.18 16.42 -3.55
C ALA A 34 -2.93 14.91 -3.48
N GLN A 35 -1.83 14.49 -2.84
CA GLN A 35 -1.54 13.08 -2.57
C GLN A 35 -2.53 12.53 -1.56
N ILE A 36 -3.20 11.42 -1.87
CA ILE A 36 -4.21 10.80 -1.01
C ILE A 36 -3.75 9.43 -0.53
N ILE A 37 -3.45 8.51 -1.45
CA ILE A 37 -3.00 7.15 -1.14
C ILE A 37 -1.69 6.91 -1.89
N ASP A 38 -0.67 6.48 -1.17
CA ASP A 38 0.65 6.21 -1.72
C ASP A 38 0.67 4.88 -2.49
N LEU A 39 0.07 3.85 -1.92
CA LEU A 39 0.00 2.51 -2.47
C LEU A 39 -1.35 1.89 -2.18
N LEU A 40 -1.96 1.27 -3.19
CA LEU A 40 -3.15 0.44 -3.08
C LEU A 40 -2.91 -0.87 -3.84
N TYR A 41 -3.17 -1.99 -3.20
CA TYR A 41 -2.99 -3.32 -3.78
C TYR A 41 -3.91 -4.35 -3.12
N THR A 42 -4.02 -5.53 -3.70
CA THR A 42 -4.68 -6.66 -3.08
C THR A 42 -3.63 -7.63 -2.55
N ALA A 43 -3.71 -7.95 -1.26
CA ALA A 43 -2.76 -8.84 -0.61
C ALA A 43 -3.35 -10.23 -0.47
N ILE A 44 -2.51 -11.26 -0.70
CA ILE A 44 -2.74 -12.63 -0.26
C ILE A 44 -1.53 -13.02 0.59
N ARG A 45 -1.77 -13.39 1.85
CA ARG A 45 -0.73 -13.80 2.79
C ARG A 45 -0.81 -15.30 3.03
N PRO A 46 0.20 -16.09 2.63
CA PRO A 46 0.28 -17.51 2.96
C PRO A 46 0.66 -17.72 4.43
N TRP A 47 0.92 -18.97 4.80
CA TRP A 47 1.20 -19.39 6.18
C TRP A 47 2.38 -18.65 6.84
N ASP A 48 3.38 -18.25 6.07
CA ASP A 48 4.58 -17.53 6.51
C ASP A 48 4.43 -16.00 6.56
N TRP A 49 3.22 -15.50 6.30
CA TRP A 49 2.90 -14.06 6.25
C TRP A 49 3.63 -13.26 5.16
N SER A 50 4.37 -13.89 4.25
CA SER A 50 4.90 -13.23 3.07
C SER A 50 3.77 -12.66 2.20
N THR A 51 4.09 -11.93 1.16
CA THR A 51 3.10 -11.53 0.15
C THR A 51 3.25 -12.44 -1.05
N LEU A 52 2.18 -13.13 -1.45
CA LEU A 52 2.20 -13.88 -2.70
C LEU A 52 2.31 -12.90 -3.87
N ASN A 53 3.35 -13.10 -4.67
CA ASN A 53 3.50 -12.38 -5.93
C ASN A 53 2.58 -13.00 -6.98
N PRO A 54 1.96 -12.21 -7.86
CA PRO A 54 1.20 -12.73 -8.98
C PRO A 54 2.12 -13.45 -9.97
N GLY A 55 1.63 -14.56 -10.51
CA GLY A 55 2.24 -15.27 -11.63
C GLY A 55 1.88 -14.57 -12.95
N GLU A 56 0.71 -14.93 -13.50
CA GLU A 56 0.17 -14.24 -14.67
C GLU A 56 -0.54 -12.96 -14.23
N HIS A 57 -0.39 -11.92 -15.03
CA HIS A 57 -0.94 -10.59 -14.80
C HIS A 57 -1.55 -10.03 -16.08
N SER A 58 -2.70 -9.39 -15.95
CA SER A 58 -3.29 -8.58 -17.02
C SER A 58 -4.00 -7.37 -16.45
N GLU A 59 -3.94 -6.26 -17.19
CA GLU A 59 -4.59 -5.01 -16.82
C GLU A 59 -5.31 -4.41 -18.03
N VAL A 60 -6.46 -3.78 -17.77
CA VAL A 60 -7.27 -3.09 -18.78
C VAL A 60 -7.80 -1.80 -18.19
N VAL A 61 -7.67 -0.70 -18.94
CA VAL A 61 -8.23 0.61 -18.58
C VAL A 61 -9.30 0.99 -19.59
N GLU A 62 -10.52 1.23 -19.10
CA GLU A 62 -11.68 1.53 -19.93
C GLU A 62 -12.43 2.75 -19.43
N LYS A 63 -12.93 3.57 -20.36
CA LYS A 63 -13.88 4.63 -20.03
C LYS A 63 -15.32 4.09 -20.15
N SER A 64 -16.12 4.30 -19.13
CA SER A 64 -17.53 3.86 -19.08
C SER A 64 -18.40 5.02 -18.60
N GLY A 65 -18.98 5.75 -19.55
CA GLY A 65 -19.74 6.98 -19.26
C GLY A 65 -18.84 8.03 -18.59
N GLU A 66 -19.28 8.51 -17.43
CA GLU A 66 -18.52 9.46 -16.60
C GLU A 66 -17.46 8.80 -15.72
N ASN A 67 -17.32 7.48 -15.77
CA ASN A 67 -16.38 6.72 -14.96
C ASN A 67 -15.17 6.24 -15.78
N CYS A 68 -14.06 5.94 -15.09
CA CYS A 68 -12.96 5.19 -15.64
C CYS A 68 -12.77 3.91 -14.80
N LEU A 69 -12.68 2.78 -15.46
CA LEU A 69 -12.47 1.47 -14.86
C LEU A 69 -11.04 1.02 -15.11
N VAL A 70 -10.36 0.59 -14.03
CA VAL A 70 -9.07 -0.10 -14.10
C VAL A 70 -9.32 -1.52 -13.58
N SER A 71 -9.20 -2.49 -14.47
CA SER A 71 -9.37 -3.91 -14.15
C SER A 71 -8.03 -4.61 -14.14
N VAL A 72 -7.69 -5.26 -13.04
CA VAL A 72 -6.46 -6.05 -12.88
C VAL A 72 -6.86 -7.48 -12.59
N THR A 73 -6.27 -8.43 -13.28
CA THR A 73 -6.47 -9.87 -13.04
C THR A 73 -5.12 -10.54 -12.85
N ASP A 74 -4.98 -11.23 -11.73
CA ASP A 74 -3.76 -11.89 -11.30
C ASP A 74 -4.02 -13.36 -11.00
N THR A 75 -3.07 -14.24 -11.30
CA THR A 75 -3.06 -15.62 -10.80
C THR A 75 -2.05 -15.77 -9.68
N PHE A 76 -2.39 -16.57 -8.66
CA PHE A 76 -1.53 -16.80 -7.51
C PHE A 76 -1.32 -18.29 -7.27
N ALA A 77 -0.06 -18.70 -7.22
CA ALA A 77 0.36 -20.08 -6.93
C ALA A 77 -0.35 -21.15 -7.79
N GLY A 78 -0.85 -20.80 -8.99
CA GLY A 78 -1.63 -21.69 -9.85
C GLY A 78 -2.96 -22.18 -9.24
N SER A 79 -3.30 -21.72 -8.04
CA SER A 79 -4.43 -22.20 -7.25
C SER A 79 -5.51 -21.16 -6.99
N MET A 80 -5.27 -19.90 -7.34
CA MET A 80 -6.20 -18.80 -7.12
C MET A 80 -6.13 -17.79 -8.27
N GLN A 81 -7.25 -17.10 -8.52
CA GLN A 81 -7.32 -15.95 -9.40
C GLN A 81 -7.93 -14.79 -8.64
N GLY A 82 -7.22 -13.66 -8.60
CA GLY A 82 -7.69 -12.38 -8.07
C GLY A 82 -8.14 -11.46 -9.20
N LYS A 83 -9.32 -10.87 -9.08
CA LYS A 83 -9.78 -9.79 -9.97
C LYS A 83 -10.04 -8.54 -9.14
N THR A 84 -9.33 -7.47 -9.47
CA THR A 84 -9.50 -6.14 -8.87
C THR A 84 -10.11 -5.21 -9.91
N VAL A 85 -11.20 -4.53 -9.58
CA VAL A 85 -11.80 -3.50 -10.42
C VAL A 85 -11.84 -2.20 -9.63
N ILE A 86 -11.10 -1.19 -10.11
CA ILE A 86 -11.13 0.16 -9.56
C ILE A 86 -12.02 0.99 -10.46
N THR A 87 -13.01 1.66 -9.87
CA THR A 87 -13.89 2.57 -10.57
C THR A 87 -13.64 3.98 -10.09
N LEU A 88 -13.04 4.81 -10.93
CA LEU A 88 -12.88 6.25 -10.67
C LEU A 88 -14.16 6.96 -11.08
N GLN A 89 -14.71 7.75 -10.17
CA GLN A 89 -15.96 8.47 -10.33
C GLN A 89 -15.74 9.99 -10.21
N PRO A 90 -16.65 10.83 -10.71
CA PRO A 90 -16.61 12.25 -10.42
C PRO A 90 -16.69 12.56 -8.92
N ASN A 91 -16.40 13.82 -8.56
CA ASN A 91 -16.58 14.36 -7.21
C ASN A 91 -15.76 13.67 -6.11
N GLY A 92 -14.54 13.21 -6.43
CA GLY A 92 -13.61 12.67 -5.44
C GLY A 92 -13.99 11.29 -4.90
N LYS A 93 -14.72 10.51 -5.66
CA LYS A 93 -15.12 9.15 -5.29
C LYS A 93 -14.41 8.11 -6.14
N PHE A 94 -13.97 7.04 -5.52
CA PHE A 94 -13.61 5.82 -6.23
C PHE A 94 -13.92 4.59 -5.38
N SER A 95 -14.03 3.45 -6.04
CA SER A 95 -14.25 2.17 -5.37
C SER A 95 -13.31 1.11 -5.89
N VAL A 96 -13.03 0.12 -5.04
CA VAL A 96 -12.24 -1.07 -5.36
C VAL A 96 -13.11 -2.28 -5.07
N ALA A 97 -13.44 -3.04 -6.09
CA ALA A 97 -14.07 -4.34 -5.96
C ALA A 97 -13.02 -5.43 -6.17
N TYR A 98 -12.85 -6.30 -5.20
CA TYR A 98 -11.91 -7.42 -5.27
C TYR A 98 -12.66 -8.74 -5.17
N THR A 99 -12.37 -9.65 -6.08
CA THR A 99 -12.89 -11.03 -6.08
C THR A 99 -11.73 -12.00 -6.15
N LEU A 100 -11.66 -12.92 -5.19
CA LEU A 100 -10.70 -14.01 -5.16
C LEU A 100 -11.44 -15.32 -5.46
N THR A 101 -11.06 -15.99 -6.54
CA THR A 101 -11.63 -17.28 -6.98
C THR A 101 -10.62 -18.38 -6.72
N GLY A 102 -11.04 -19.42 -6.00
CA GLY A 102 -10.24 -20.63 -5.82
C GLY A 102 -10.27 -21.49 -7.07
N LEU A 103 -9.09 -21.85 -7.58
CA LEU A 103 -8.88 -22.81 -8.67
C LEU A 103 -8.41 -24.15 -8.13
N GLY A 104 -7.87 -24.16 -6.91
CA GLY A 104 -7.37 -25.31 -6.18
C GLY A 104 -7.45 -25.12 -4.68
N LYS A 105 -7.01 -26.12 -3.91
CA LYS A 105 -6.85 -26.01 -2.46
C LYS A 105 -5.57 -25.24 -2.14
N PHE A 106 -5.72 -24.15 -1.38
CA PHE A 106 -4.60 -23.36 -0.87
C PHE A 106 -4.96 -22.74 0.48
N GLU A 107 -4.01 -22.70 1.41
CA GLU A 107 -4.20 -22.11 2.74
C GLU A 107 -3.61 -20.72 2.79
N ILE A 108 -4.40 -19.75 3.25
CA ILE A 108 -3.99 -18.35 3.38
C ILE A 108 -4.39 -17.79 4.73
N GLN A 109 -3.54 -16.95 5.30
CA GLN A 109 -3.78 -16.29 6.59
C GLN A 109 -4.61 -15.01 6.41
N ARG A 110 -4.41 -14.33 5.27
CA ARG A 110 -5.10 -13.05 5.00
C ARG A 110 -5.27 -12.85 3.50
N TRP A 111 -6.37 -12.19 3.13
CA TRP A 111 -6.62 -11.75 1.77
C TRP A 111 -7.45 -10.46 1.78
N GLY A 112 -7.31 -9.66 0.72
CA GLY A 112 -8.15 -8.49 0.48
C GLY A 112 -7.37 -7.21 0.18
N VAL A 113 -8.08 -6.10 0.14
CA VAL A 113 -7.56 -4.78 -0.21
C VAL A 113 -6.66 -4.25 0.89
N CYS A 114 -5.50 -3.72 0.49
CA CYS A 114 -4.56 -3.00 1.34
C CYS A 114 -4.29 -1.63 0.73
N PHE A 115 -4.17 -0.59 1.55
CA PHE A 115 -3.68 0.71 1.11
C PHE A 115 -2.79 1.36 2.15
N CYS A 116 -1.88 2.21 1.69
CA CYS A 116 -0.89 2.89 2.50
C CYS A 116 -1.06 4.40 2.40
N LEU A 117 -1.05 5.07 3.54
CA LEU A 117 -1.12 6.51 3.69
C LEU A 117 0.26 7.02 4.10
N HIS A 118 0.91 7.84 3.25
CA HIS A 118 2.24 8.35 3.54
C HIS A 118 2.24 9.25 4.78
N THR A 119 3.20 9.05 5.69
CA THR A 119 3.23 9.81 6.95
C THR A 119 3.39 11.31 6.72
N GLY A 120 4.13 11.74 5.70
CA GLY A 120 4.29 13.16 5.34
C GLY A 120 2.97 13.87 5.04
N ASP A 121 1.94 13.14 4.61
CA ASP A 121 0.63 13.67 4.25
C ASP A 121 -0.41 13.50 5.38
N TRP A 122 -0.30 12.42 6.15
CA TRP A 122 -1.35 12.00 7.08
C TRP A 122 -0.95 12.02 8.57
N MET A 123 0.31 12.32 8.90
CA MET A 123 0.73 12.47 10.28
C MET A 123 -0.03 13.61 10.97
N GLY A 124 -0.48 13.37 12.19
CA GLY A 124 -1.30 14.32 12.95
C GLY A 124 -2.78 14.32 12.57
N SER A 125 -3.20 13.44 11.65
CA SER A 125 -4.62 13.27 11.32
C SER A 125 -5.41 12.72 12.48
N THR A 126 -6.69 13.09 12.55
CA THR A 126 -7.68 12.37 13.33
C THR A 126 -8.31 11.27 12.48
N VAL A 127 -8.64 10.15 13.13
CA VAL A 127 -9.31 9.00 12.51
C VAL A 127 -10.53 8.65 13.35
N THR A 128 -11.70 8.72 12.75
CA THR A 128 -12.92 8.16 13.37
C THR A 128 -13.10 6.73 12.86
N ALA A 129 -13.14 5.77 13.78
CA ALA A 129 -13.36 4.36 13.49
C ALA A 129 -14.21 3.73 14.59
N SER A 130 -15.20 2.92 14.26
CA SER A 130 -16.11 2.28 15.23
C SER A 130 -16.71 3.27 16.23
N GLY A 131 -17.06 4.48 15.77
CA GLY A 131 -17.68 5.52 16.59
C GLY A 131 -16.75 6.29 17.53
N ASN A 132 -15.47 5.99 17.57
CA ASN A 132 -14.47 6.67 18.40
C ASN A 132 -13.44 7.40 17.52
N THR A 133 -12.78 8.40 18.12
CA THR A 133 -11.75 9.20 17.44
C THR A 133 -10.37 8.87 17.99
N TYR A 134 -9.43 8.66 17.08
CA TYR A 134 -8.03 8.34 17.32
C TYR A 134 -7.14 9.35 16.58
N SER A 135 -5.83 9.31 16.83
CA SER A 135 -4.86 10.17 16.16
C SER A 135 -3.74 9.35 15.54
N LEU A 136 -3.33 9.71 14.32
CA LEU A 136 -2.10 9.22 13.70
C LEU A 136 -0.93 10.03 14.25
N LEU A 137 -0.22 9.46 15.23
CA LEU A 137 0.79 10.18 16.01
C LEU A 137 2.07 10.44 15.19
N LYS A 138 2.80 11.51 15.56
CA LYS A 138 4.13 11.78 15.05
C LYS A 138 5.13 10.70 15.51
N GLU A 139 5.04 10.31 16.75
CA GLU A 139 5.83 9.22 17.32
C GLU A 139 5.40 7.89 16.72
N ILE A 140 6.36 6.98 16.53
CA ILE A 140 6.06 5.63 16.07
C ILE A 140 5.18 4.95 17.12
N SER A 141 4.00 4.48 16.69
CA SER A 141 3.10 3.77 17.58
C SER A 141 3.66 2.38 17.88
N PRO A 142 3.93 2.04 19.16
CA PRO A 142 4.49 0.74 19.47
C PRO A 142 3.49 -0.38 19.14
N ARG A 143 4.03 -1.48 18.65
CA ARG A 143 3.23 -2.69 18.45
C ARG A 143 2.73 -3.19 19.81
N ARG A 144 1.41 -3.31 19.94
CA ARG A 144 0.78 -3.81 21.16
C ARG A 144 0.31 -5.25 20.96
N VAL A 145 0.51 -6.08 21.98
CA VAL A 145 0.00 -7.45 22.04
C VAL A 145 -0.84 -7.60 23.28
N ILE A 146 -2.09 -7.99 23.14
CA ILE A 146 -3.03 -8.26 24.24
C ILE A 146 -3.49 -9.69 24.09
N ASP A 147 -3.30 -10.51 25.13
CA ASP A 147 -3.65 -11.94 25.14
C ASP A 147 -3.07 -12.72 23.94
N GLY A 148 -1.82 -12.40 23.56
CA GLY A 148 -1.13 -13.02 22.44
C GLY A 148 -1.55 -12.50 21.04
N VAL A 149 -2.51 -11.59 20.95
CA VAL A 149 -2.99 -11.01 19.70
C VAL A 149 -2.40 -9.62 19.48
N THR A 150 -1.75 -9.42 18.33
CA THR A 150 -1.27 -8.09 17.91
C THR A 150 -2.46 -7.18 17.66
N GLN A 151 -2.41 -5.98 18.24
CA GLN A 151 -3.45 -4.97 18.09
C GLN A 151 -3.10 -3.98 16.99
N GLY A 152 -4.12 -3.55 16.23
CA GLY A 152 -4.00 -2.43 15.30
C GLY A 152 -3.80 -1.08 16.00
N LEU A 153 -3.58 -0.02 15.23
CA LEU A 153 -3.49 1.36 15.73
C LEU A 153 -4.77 1.79 16.45
N PHE A 154 -5.90 1.31 15.97
CA PHE A 154 -7.25 1.49 16.52
C PHE A 154 -8.08 0.25 16.19
N PRO A 155 -9.26 0.04 16.81
CA PRO A 155 -10.08 -1.13 16.55
C PRO A 155 -10.42 -1.27 15.06
N ALA A 156 -10.45 -2.53 14.58
CA ALA A 156 -10.87 -2.83 13.23
C ALA A 156 -12.28 -2.30 12.96
N SER A 157 -12.49 -1.73 11.78
CA SER A 157 -13.74 -1.07 11.42
C SER A 157 -14.07 -1.24 9.94
N ASN A 158 -15.35 -1.23 9.62
CA ASN A 158 -15.84 -1.15 8.24
C ASN A 158 -16.02 0.30 7.74
N ASP A 159 -16.00 1.27 8.64
CA ASP A 159 -16.12 2.70 8.33
C ASP A 159 -14.99 3.44 9.05
N MET A 160 -14.16 4.12 8.27
CA MET A 160 -13.07 4.94 8.75
C MET A 160 -13.13 6.32 8.10
N HIS A 161 -12.94 7.36 8.89
CA HIS A 161 -12.86 8.74 8.39
C HIS A 161 -11.59 9.42 8.89
N PHE A 162 -10.67 9.67 7.98
CA PHE A 162 -9.40 10.36 8.23
C PHE A 162 -9.57 11.84 7.90
N VAL A 163 -9.09 12.71 8.79
CA VAL A 163 -9.04 14.16 8.56
C VAL A 163 -7.63 14.66 8.89
N ALA A 164 -6.92 15.09 7.86
CA ALA A 164 -5.55 15.60 8.00
C ALA A 164 -5.50 17.04 8.55
N PRO A 165 -4.35 17.50 9.05
CA PRO A 165 -4.20 18.86 9.55
C PRO A 165 -4.56 19.96 8.53
N ASP A 166 -4.32 19.74 7.23
CA ASP A 166 -4.66 20.65 6.13
C ASP A 166 -6.13 20.57 5.69
N LYS A 167 -6.96 19.81 6.44
CA LYS A 167 -8.40 19.60 6.21
C LYS A 167 -8.74 18.72 5.01
N ARG A 168 -7.75 18.13 4.32
CA ARG A 168 -8.10 17.02 3.42
C ARG A 168 -8.76 15.91 4.23
N SER A 169 -9.69 15.21 3.63
CA SER A 169 -10.31 14.07 4.30
C SER A 169 -10.47 12.88 3.36
N LEU A 170 -10.45 11.70 3.96
CA LEU A 170 -10.61 10.42 3.29
C LEU A 170 -11.60 9.58 4.10
N LYS A 171 -12.78 9.37 3.56
CA LYS A 171 -13.74 8.42 4.12
C LYS A 171 -13.60 7.08 3.41
N VAL A 172 -13.53 6.00 4.17
CA VAL A 172 -13.33 4.64 3.67
C VAL A 172 -14.43 3.75 4.23
N ILE A 173 -15.15 3.08 3.35
CA ILE A 173 -16.21 2.12 3.70
C ILE A 173 -15.86 0.77 3.08
N SER A 174 -15.76 -0.27 3.89
CA SER A 174 -15.49 -1.64 3.46
C SER A 174 -16.70 -2.54 3.64
N THR A 175 -16.94 -3.40 2.67
CA THR A 175 -17.97 -4.45 2.71
C THR A 175 -17.33 -5.80 2.44
N GLY A 176 -17.73 -6.83 3.16
CA GLY A 176 -17.19 -8.18 3.03
C GLY A 176 -16.02 -8.47 3.98
N LYS A 177 -15.20 -7.48 4.34
CA LYS A 177 -14.16 -7.59 5.34
C LYS A 177 -13.96 -6.29 6.11
N VAL A 178 -13.63 -6.42 7.40
CA VAL A 178 -13.20 -5.29 8.22
C VAL A 178 -11.80 -4.84 7.80
N LEU A 179 -11.50 -3.57 8.06
CA LEU A 179 -10.17 -2.99 7.89
C LEU A 179 -9.50 -2.81 9.24
N GLU A 180 -8.21 -3.07 9.30
CA GLU A 180 -7.36 -2.86 10.46
C GLU A 180 -6.15 -2.00 10.03
N ALA A 181 -5.56 -1.25 10.95
CA ALA A 181 -4.48 -0.33 10.66
C ALA A 181 -3.22 -0.65 11.45
N GLU A 182 -2.06 -0.49 10.83
CA GLU A 182 -0.76 -0.60 11.49
C GLU A 182 0.19 0.52 11.09
N ASP A 183 1.11 0.86 11.99
CA ASP A 183 2.18 1.82 11.73
C ASP A 183 3.37 1.08 11.11
N GLN A 184 3.55 1.25 9.80
CA GLN A 184 4.60 0.57 9.06
C GLN A 184 6.01 1.08 9.39
N ARG A 185 6.13 2.20 10.10
CA ARG A 185 7.42 2.68 10.60
C ARG A 185 8.08 1.69 11.55
N ASN A 186 7.30 0.81 12.19
CA ASN A 186 7.84 -0.34 12.93
C ASN A 186 8.61 -1.34 12.04
N TRP A 187 8.42 -1.25 10.71
CA TRP A 187 9.03 -2.10 9.69
C TRP A 187 9.88 -1.31 8.69
N THR A 188 10.31 -0.10 9.09
CA THR A 188 11.13 0.81 8.25
C THR A 188 10.45 1.37 7.01
N ASP A 189 9.12 1.32 6.94
CA ASP A 189 8.33 1.93 5.87
C ASP A 189 7.63 3.19 6.40
N ASN A 190 7.69 4.28 5.65
CA ASN A 190 7.19 5.58 6.08
C ASN A 190 5.67 5.77 5.80
N THR A 191 4.87 4.75 6.12
CA THR A 191 3.42 4.77 5.89
C THR A 191 2.61 4.27 7.09
N TYR A 192 1.33 4.66 7.12
CA TYR A 192 0.28 3.97 7.86
C TYR A 192 -0.41 3.03 6.88
N LYS A 193 -0.41 1.74 7.16
CA LYS A 193 -1.03 0.73 6.30
C LYS A 193 -2.37 0.32 6.87
N ILE A 194 -3.38 0.37 6.02
CA ILE A 194 -4.71 -0.13 6.28
C ILE A 194 -4.91 -1.39 5.44
N TYR A 195 -5.32 -2.47 6.07
CA TYR A 195 -5.42 -3.77 5.43
C TYR A 195 -6.70 -4.50 5.81
N SER A 196 -7.14 -5.38 4.91
CA SER A 196 -8.34 -6.18 5.08
C SER A 196 -8.10 -7.41 5.94
N GLY A 197 -9.06 -7.68 6.81
CA GLY A 197 -9.04 -8.79 7.76
C GLY A 197 -8.26 -8.45 9.04
N SER A 198 -8.96 -8.43 10.15
CA SER A 198 -8.34 -8.29 11.47
C SER A 198 -7.48 -9.50 11.80
N LEU A 199 -6.38 -9.31 12.55
CA LEU A 199 -5.57 -10.40 13.09
C LEU A 199 -6.36 -11.29 14.06
N SER A 200 -7.50 -10.82 14.55
CA SER A 200 -8.42 -11.59 15.39
C SER A 200 -9.40 -12.49 14.61
N GLU A 201 -9.44 -12.38 13.28
CA GLU A 201 -10.28 -13.26 12.47
C GLU A 201 -9.74 -14.71 12.53
N PRO A 202 -10.63 -15.73 12.52
CA PRO A 202 -10.20 -17.13 12.44
C PRO A 202 -9.36 -17.40 11.20
N GLN A 203 -8.24 -18.08 11.38
CA GLN A 203 -7.27 -18.44 10.34
C GLN A 203 -6.90 -19.93 10.48
N PRO A 204 -6.43 -20.62 9.41
CA PRO A 204 -6.31 -20.13 8.03
C PRO A 204 -7.64 -20.14 7.27
N PHE A 205 -7.70 -19.36 6.19
CA PHE A 205 -8.73 -19.49 5.15
C PHE A 205 -8.27 -20.52 4.14
N VAL A 206 -9.17 -21.41 3.70
CA VAL A 206 -8.84 -22.47 2.74
C VAL A 206 -9.64 -22.28 1.47
N THR A 207 -8.95 -22.08 0.33
CA THR A 207 -9.61 -22.10 -0.99
C THR A 207 -9.92 -23.51 -1.43
N SER A 208 -10.91 -23.64 -2.29
CA SER A 208 -11.21 -24.84 -3.04
C SER A 208 -11.66 -24.49 -4.45
N PRO A 209 -11.63 -25.43 -5.42
CA PRO A 209 -12.14 -25.16 -6.76
C PRO A 209 -13.56 -24.59 -6.72
N GLY A 210 -13.75 -23.42 -7.34
CA GLY A 210 -15.04 -22.74 -7.40
C GLY A 210 -15.41 -21.89 -6.16
N SER A 211 -14.58 -21.85 -5.10
CA SER A 211 -14.82 -20.91 -3.99
C SER A 211 -14.64 -19.47 -4.48
N ILE A 212 -15.55 -18.59 -4.07
CA ILE A 212 -15.51 -17.16 -4.43
C ILE A 212 -15.60 -16.33 -3.16
N TRP A 213 -14.63 -15.43 -2.97
CA TRP A 213 -14.59 -14.47 -1.88
C TRP A 213 -14.54 -13.06 -2.45
N SER A 214 -15.37 -12.17 -1.94
CA SER A 214 -15.48 -10.81 -2.45
C SER A 214 -15.37 -9.77 -1.36
N GLN A 215 -14.79 -8.63 -1.72
CA GLN A 215 -14.71 -7.44 -0.91
C GLN A 215 -14.95 -6.21 -1.79
N SER A 216 -15.57 -5.18 -1.24
CA SER A 216 -15.63 -3.85 -1.85
C SER A 216 -15.19 -2.80 -0.85
N VAL A 217 -14.37 -1.86 -1.30
CA VAL A 217 -13.93 -0.70 -0.52
C VAL A 217 -14.24 0.56 -1.32
N THR A 218 -14.98 1.48 -0.72
CA THR A 218 -15.33 2.77 -1.31
C THR A 218 -14.55 3.87 -0.60
N PHE A 219 -14.02 4.81 -1.38
CA PHE A 219 -13.25 5.95 -0.94
C PHE A 219 -13.96 7.24 -1.36
N GLU A 220 -14.17 8.15 -0.41
CA GLU A 220 -14.67 9.50 -0.67
C GLU A 220 -13.63 10.51 -0.18
N ILE A 221 -13.20 11.40 -1.06
CA ILE A 221 -12.11 12.32 -0.84
C ILE A 221 -12.60 13.75 -0.91
N ASN A 222 -12.25 14.54 0.11
CA ASN A 222 -12.29 15.98 0.00
C ASN A 222 -10.84 16.48 -0.06
N PRO A 223 -10.48 17.27 -1.07
CA PRO A 223 -9.12 17.81 -1.19
C PRO A 223 -8.83 18.78 -0.04
N PRO A 224 -7.56 19.10 0.22
CA PRO A 224 -7.21 20.10 1.21
C PRO A 224 -7.85 21.45 0.85
N ASN A 225 -8.23 22.20 1.87
CA ASN A 225 -8.59 23.60 1.63
C ASN A 225 -7.41 24.27 0.92
N LYS A 226 -7.66 24.87 -0.26
CA LYS A 226 -6.64 25.68 -0.93
C LYS A 226 -6.19 26.77 0.04
N GLN A 227 -5.15 26.49 0.82
CA GLN A 227 -4.31 27.59 1.26
C GLN A 227 -3.69 28.13 -0.03
N VAL A 228 -3.95 29.37 -0.35
CA VAL A 228 -3.09 30.13 -1.25
C VAL A 228 -1.70 29.95 -0.66
N SER A 229 -0.90 29.08 -1.25
CA SER A 229 0.50 28.98 -0.89
C SER A 229 1.06 30.36 -1.23
N ASP A 230 1.19 31.16 -0.20
CA ASP A 230 2.09 32.29 -0.25
C ASP A 230 3.40 31.66 -0.70
N GLY A 231 3.88 32.08 -1.87
CA GLY A 231 4.96 31.40 -2.59
C GLY A 231 6.22 31.31 -1.74
N SER A 232 6.19 30.45 -0.75
CA SER A 232 7.33 30.12 0.09
C SER A 232 8.37 29.51 -0.83
N LYS A 233 9.33 30.36 -1.22
CA LYS A 233 10.54 29.92 -1.90
C LYS A 233 11.14 28.80 -1.07
N ILE A 234 11.24 27.62 -1.66
CA ILE A 234 12.08 26.55 -1.12
C ILE A 234 13.49 27.13 -1.10
N VAL A 235 13.94 27.52 0.08
CA VAL A 235 15.33 27.90 0.29
C VAL A 235 16.09 26.59 0.40
N VAL A 236 16.68 26.15 -0.68
CA VAL A 236 17.67 25.07 -0.66
C VAL A 236 18.86 25.62 0.11
N LYS A 237 19.04 25.21 1.37
CA LYS A 237 20.28 25.44 2.09
C LYS A 237 21.32 24.49 1.51
N GLU A 238 22.48 25.02 1.18
CA GLU A 238 23.64 24.22 0.86
C GLU A 238 23.90 23.25 2.03
N ILE A 239 23.95 21.97 1.76
CA ILE A 239 24.27 20.95 2.75
C ILE A 239 25.76 20.68 2.59
N ASP A 240 26.56 20.92 3.62
CA ASP A 240 28.02 20.75 3.60
C ASP A 240 28.46 19.30 3.40
N SER A 241 27.58 18.34 3.69
CA SER A 241 27.80 16.92 3.45
C SER A 241 26.47 16.16 3.32
N LEU A 242 26.42 15.16 2.46
CA LEU A 242 25.33 14.21 2.44
C LEU A 242 25.43 13.30 3.68
N PRO A 243 24.29 12.87 4.27
CA PRO A 243 24.34 11.84 5.31
C PRO A 243 24.90 10.55 4.73
N SER A 244 25.59 9.77 5.58
CA SER A 244 26.12 8.45 5.18
C SER A 244 24.99 7.59 4.62
N ILE A 245 25.24 6.98 3.47
CA ILE A 245 24.30 6.06 2.81
C ILE A 245 24.75 4.64 3.04
N GLY A 246 23.86 3.81 3.60
CA GLY A 246 24.10 2.40 3.81
C GLY A 246 23.11 1.54 3.04
N LEU A 247 23.57 0.36 2.60
CA LEU A 247 22.72 -0.67 2.02
C LEU A 247 22.72 -1.91 2.90
N GLN A 248 21.55 -2.54 2.96
CA GLN A 248 21.40 -3.88 3.54
C GLN A 248 21.27 -4.89 2.41
N PHE A 249 22.14 -5.91 2.42
CA PHE A 249 22.07 -7.04 1.50
C PHE A 249 21.31 -8.20 2.15
N ASN A 250 20.38 -8.76 1.40
CA ASN A 250 19.80 -10.08 1.66
C ASN A 250 20.65 -11.14 0.94
N THR A 251 20.66 -12.34 1.48
CA THR A 251 21.52 -13.46 1.07
C THR A 251 21.20 -14.11 -0.27
N ASP A 252 20.14 -13.70 -0.96
CA ASP A 252 19.87 -14.22 -2.29
C ASP A 252 20.76 -13.52 -3.32
N PRO A 253 21.77 -14.19 -3.89
CA PRO A 253 22.67 -13.60 -4.87
C PRO A 253 21.94 -13.46 -6.20
N LEU A 254 21.22 -12.36 -6.36
CA LEU A 254 20.49 -12.07 -7.60
C LEU A 254 21.37 -11.41 -8.67
N LEU A 255 22.59 -10.97 -8.29
CA LEU A 255 23.51 -10.31 -9.22
C LEU A 255 24.88 -10.99 -9.18
N PRO A 256 25.54 -11.15 -10.33
CA PRO A 256 26.95 -11.50 -10.40
C PRO A 256 27.80 -10.50 -9.61
N LEU A 257 28.88 -10.97 -9.00
CA LEU A 257 29.71 -10.19 -8.07
C LEU A 257 30.31 -8.94 -8.71
N ASP A 258 30.61 -8.99 -10.00
CA ASP A 258 31.13 -7.88 -10.80
C ASP A 258 30.07 -6.81 -11.08
N GLU A 259 28.82 -7.20 -11.33
CA GLU A 259 27.69 -6.26 -11.46
C GLU A 259 27.38 -5.61 -10.12
N LEU A 260 27.41 -6.37 -9.04
CA LEU A 260 27.21 -5.85 -7.69
C LEU A 260 28.29 -4.83 -7.32
N ASN A 261 29.57 -5.14 -7.57
CA ASN A 261 30.68 -4.23 -7.32
C ASN A 261 30.57 -2.95 -8.14
N THR A 262 30.11 -3.04 -9.39
CA THR A 262 29.89 -1.87 -10.23
C THR A 262 28.77 -1.01 -9.68
N ALA A 263 27.65 -1.60 -9.24
CA ALA A 263 26.53 -0.87 -8.66
C ALA A 263 26.93 -0.18 -7.34
N LEU A 264 27.67 -0.85 -6.48
CA LEU A 264 28.19 -0.30 -5.22
C LEU A 264 29.11 0.89 -5.45
N PHE A 265 30.01 0.79 -6.42
CA PHE A 265 30.93 1.87 -6.77
C PHE A 265 30.19 3.11 -7.30
N LEU A 266 29.13 2.91 -8.13
CA LEU A 266 28.32 3.99 -8.68
C LEU A 266 27.45 4.70 -7.64
N LEU A 267 27.12 4.04 -6.54
CA LEU A 267 26.26 4.57 -5.47
C LEU A 267 27.05 5.28 -4.36
N ASP A 268 28.37 5.20 -4.38
CA ASP A 268 29.27 5.82 -3.36
C ASP A 268 28.80 5.55 -1.92
N ILE A 269 28.73 4.25 -1.58
CA ILE A 269 28.11 3.79 -0.34
C ILE A 269 29.12 3.80 0.81
N ASP A 270 28.79 4.48 1.90
CA ASP A 270 29.64 4.60 3.09
C ASP A 270 29.72 3.33 3.92
N HIS A 271 28.65 2.52 3.96
CA HIS A 271 28.60 1.32 4.77
C HIS A 271 27.60 0.28 4.24
N MET A 272 27.88 -0.99 4.51
CA MET A 272 27.00 -2.11 4.21
C MET A 272 26.60 -2.85 5.46
N ARG A 273 25.36 -3.28 5.54
CA ARG A 273 24.87 -4.22 6.54
C ARG A 273 24.73 -5.61 5.92
N ILE A 274 25.47 -6.57 6.46
CA ILE A 274 25.43 -7.97 6.03
C ILE A 274 24.80 -8.78 7.18
N ASN A 275 23.83 -9.64 6.90
CA ASN A 275 23.26 -10.53 7.90
C ASN A 275 24.25 -11.67 8.21
N GLU A 276 24.30 -12.11 9.48
CA GLU A 276 25.23 -13.18 9.92
C GLU A 276 25.07 -14.48 9.14
N GLU A 277 23.88 -14.82 8.71
CA GLU A 277 23.58 -15.98 7.87
C GLU A 277 24.30 -15.94 6.51
N SER A 278 24.65 -14.73 6.04
CA SER A 278 25.37 -14.52 4.77
C SER A 278 26.86 -14.85 4.87
N LEU A 279 27.42 -14.85 6.07
CA LEU A 279 28.85 -15.09 6.31
C LEU A 279 29.22 -16.58 6.41
N THR A 280 28.23 -17.46 6.57
CA THR A 280 28.44 -18.91 6.74
C THR A 280 28.30 -19.71 5.44
N ALA A 281 28.02 -19.05 4.31
CA ALA A 281 27.81 -19.68 3.00
C ALA A 281 29.02 -19.60 2.07
N GLN A 282 30.24 -19.51 2.62
CA GLN A 282 31.51 -19.63 1.88
C GLN A 282 32.21 -20.95 2.16
#